data_58e26c0193fd0bf3fb81c2e98f516386
#
_entry.id   58e26c0193fd0bf3fb81c2e98f516386
#
_cell.length_a   1.000
_cell.length_b   1.000
_cell.length_c   1.000
_cell.angle_alpha   90.00
_cell.angle_beta   90.00
_cell.angle_gamma   90.00
#
_symmetry.space_group_name_H-M   'P 1'
#
loop_
_entity.id
_entity.type
_entity.pdbx_description
1 polymer ?
#
loop_
_entity_poly.entity_id
_entity_poly.type
_entity_poly.pdbx_seq_one_letter_code
_entity_poly.pdbx_strand_id
1 'polypeptide(L)'
;MSIYFDNAASTKVKSEVLKKFNEVTEKIYGNPSSEHTAGQAARKVIWEAEDILSEKLGCKSDEIFFTTGATMSNSLIIQGFLKKHPNGMIITTNIEHNDILLLVNDLL
;
A
#
# COMPACT_ATOMS: atom_id res chain seq x y z
N MET A 1 -30.10 10.94 -12.92
CA MET A 1 -29.05 10.83 -11.90
C MET A 1 -28.87 9.35 -11.63
N SER A 2 -27.70 8.76 -11.92
CA SER A 2 -27.44 7.35 -11.60
C SER A 2 -27.04 7.23 -10.15
N ILE A 3 -27.57 6.25 -9.43
CA ILE A 3 -27.19 5.93 -8.08
C ILE A 3 -26.07 4.88 -8.17
N TYR A 4 -24.94 5.13 -7.49
CA TYR A 4 -23.79 4.22 -7.45
C TYR A 4 -23.86 3.35 -6.18
N PHE A 5 -23.97 2.03 -6.37
CA PHE A 5 -24.10 1.07 -5.27
C PHE A 5 -22.91 0.11 -5.12
N ASP A 6 -21.81 0.38 -5.82
CA ASP A 6 -20.63 -0.49 -5.82
C ASP A 6 -19.46 0.11 -5.03
N ASN A 7 -19.74 0.68 -3.86
CA ASN A 7 -18.73 1.28 -3.00
C ASN A 7 -17.75 0.25 -2.38
N ALA A 8 -18.09 -1.03 -2.42
CA ALA A 8 -17.18 -2.09 -2.02
C ALA A 8 -16.02 -2.25 -3.01
N ALA A 9 -16.27 -2.03 -4.31
CA ALA A 9 -15.23 -2.10 -5.34
C ALA A 9 -14.42 -0.81 -5.41
N SER A 10 -15.09 0.37 -5.37
CA SER A 10 -14.40 1.66 -5.44
C SER A 10 -15.22 2.79 -4.85
N THR A 11 -14.55 3.86 -4.42
CA THR A 11 -15.19 5.07 -3.93
C THR A 11 -14.64 6.30 -4.66
N LYS A 12 -15.47 7.34 -4.74
CA LYS A 12 -15.03 8.61 -5.31
C LYS A 12 -13.92 9.21 -4.44
N VAL A 13 -12.84 9.64 -5.09
CA VAL A 13 -11.74 10.34 -4.40
C VAL A 13 -12.27 11.64 -3.82
N LYS A 14 -11.95 11.90 -2.56
CA LYS A 14 -12.30 13.16 -1.90
C LYS A 14 -11.56 14.33 -2.53
N SER A 15 -12.20 15.51 -2.58
CA SER A 15 -11.65 16.71 -3.23
C SER A 15 -10.32 17.16 -2.62
N GLU A 16 -10.19 17.07 -1.29
CA GLU A 16 -8.95 17.41 -0.59
C GLU A 16 -7.80 16.45 -0.94
N VAL A 17 -8.09 15.16 -1.12
CA VAL A 17 -7.09 14.15 -1.54
C VAL A 17 -6.65 14.42 -2.98
N LEU A 18 -7.60 14.70 -3.88
CA LEU A 18 -7.29 15.01 -5.27
C LEU A 18 -6.46 16.30 -5.38
N LYS A 19 -6.78 17.31 -4.57
CA LYS A 19 -6.00 18.55 -4.50
C LYS A 19 -4.56 18.27 -4.07
N LYS A 20 -4.37 17.48 -3.01
CA LYS A 20 -3.04 17.12 -2.52
C LYS A 20 -2.25 16.29 -3.53
N PHE A 21 -2.91 15.33 -4.18
CA PHE A 21 -2.31 14.52 -5.25
C PHE A 21 -1.78 15.40 -6.39
N ASN A 22 -2.61 16.33 -6.90
CA ASN A 22 -2.19 17.24 -7.97
C ASN A 22 -1.02 18.11 -7.52
N GLU A 23 -1.08 18.70 -6.32
CA GLU A 23 -0.01 19.52 -5.77
C GLU A 23 1.32 18.76 -5.70
N VAL A 24 1.32 17.54 -5.18
CA VAL A 24 2.53 16.72 -5.06
C VAL A 24 3.04 16.35 -6.45
N THR A 25 2.16 15.92 -7.35
CA THR A 25 2.55 15.50 -8.71
C THR A 25 3.16 16.66 -9.51
N GLU A 26 2.65 17.87 -9.36
CA GLU A 26 3.15 19.06 -10.07
C GLU A 26 4.49 19.58 -9.51
N LYS A 27 4.63 19.57 -8.17
CA LYS A 27 5.75 20.26 -7.51
C LYS A 27 6.87 19.32 -7.07
N ILE A 28 6.57 18.04 -6.84
CA ILE A 28 7.49 17.08 -6.21
C ILE A 28 7.61 15.84 -7.09
N TYR A 29 8.32 15.99 -8.20
CA TYR A 29 8.51 14.96 -9.22
C TYR A 29 9.84 14.21 -9.12
N GLY A 30 10.65 14.50 -8.10
CA GLY A 30 11.96 13.87 -7.92
C GLY A 30 11.84 12.38 -7.54
N ASN A 31 12.84 11.60 -7.93
CA ASN A 31 12.95 10.23 -7.45
C ASN A 31 13.38 10.25 -5.97
N PRO A 32 12.61 9.68 -5.04
CA PRO A 32 12.93 9.70 -3.61
C PRO A 32 14.23 8.95 -3.25
N SER A 33 14.74 8.10 -4.13
CA SER A 33 16.03 7.42 -3.96
C SER A 33 17.24 8.28 -4.33
N SER A 34 17.02 9.44 -4.99
CA SER A 34 18.12 10.34 -5.40
C SER A 34 18.56 11.24 -4.25
N GLU A 35 19.88 11.54 -4.20
CA GLU A 35 20.46 12.36 -3.12
C GLU A 35 20.35 13.87 -3.35
N HIS A 36 20.02 14.31 -4.56
CA HIS A 36 19.85 15.73 -4.85
C HIS A 36 18.56 16.29 -4.27
N THR A 37 18.45 17.61 -4.23
CA THR A 37 17.35 18.37 -3.57
C THR A 37 15.96 17.92 -3.98
N ALA A 38 15.72 17.62 -5.26
CA ALA A 38 14.41 17.17 -5.72
C ALA A 38 14.06 15.75 -5.18
N GLY A 39 15.05 14.85 -5.07
CA GLY A 39 14.87 13.54 -4.47
C GLY A 39 14.62 13.62 -2.97
N GLN A 40 15.36 14.49 -2.28
CA GLN A 40 15.15 14.73 -0.85
C GLN A 40 13.76 15.30 -0.56
N ALA A 41 13.26 16.20 -1.40
CA ALA A 41 11.90 16.73 -1.28
C ALA A 41 10.84 15.63 -1.44
N ALA A 42 11.02 14.74 -2.42
CA ALA A 42 10.11 13.61 -2.62
C ALA A 42 10.15 12.62 -1.44
N ARG A 43 11.33 12.29 -0.95
CA ARG A 43 11.52 11.43 0.24
C ARG A 43 10.86 12.00 1.48
N LYS A 44 10.96 13.30 1.70
CA LYS A 44 10.32 13.99 2.82
C LYS A 44 8.80 13.80 2.83
N VAL A 45 8.13 13.88 1.69
CA VAL A 45 6.68 13.66 1.59
C VAL A 45 6.30 12.23 1.98
N ILE A 46 7.11 11.24 1.59
CA ILE A 46 6.88 9.84 1.98
C ILE A 46 7.03 9.69 3.49
N TRP A 47 8.11 10.19 4.08
CA TRP A 47 8.33 10.13 5.53
C TRP A 47 7.23 10.82 6.34
N GLU A 48 6.77 12.00 5.90
CA GLU A 48 5.64 12.68 6.55
C GLU A 48 4.36 11.83 6.52
N ALA A 49 4.13 11.08 5.44
CA ALA A 49 2.98 10.19 5.33
C ALA A 49 3.16 8.94 6.22
N GLU A 50 4.37 8.36 6.29
CA GLU A 50 4.70 7.25 7.19
C GLU A 50 4.53 7.66 8.66
N ASP A 51 5.01 8.84 9.07
CA ASP A 51 4.87 9.36 10.43
C ASP A 51 3.37 9.52 10.82
N ILE A 52 2.56 10.12 9.95
CA ILE A 52 1.12 10.30 10.19
C ILE A 52 0.41 8.94 10.35
N LEU A 53 0.76 7.97 9.52
CA LEU A 53 0.14 6.65 9.57
C LEU A 53 0.59 5.86 10.79
N SER A 54 1.88 5.90 11.12
CA SER A 54 2.45 5.20 12.27
C SER A 54 1.85 5.72 13.58
N GLU A 55 1.66 7.03 13.73
CA GLU A 55 1.00 7.63 14.90
C GLU A 55 -0.45 7.10 15.04
N LYS A 56 -1.20 7.05 13.92
CA LYS A 56 -2.59 6.57 13.94
C LYS A 56 -2.73 5.07 14.19
N LEU A 57 -1.77 4.29 13.75
CA LEU A 57 -1.76 2.83 13.89
C LEU A 57 -1.07 2.35 15.17
N GLY A 58 -0.36 3.24 15.87
CA GLY A 58 0.39 2.90 17.08
C GLY A 58 1.62 2.03 16.81
N CYS A 59 2.26 2.21 15.66
CA CYS A 59 3.48 1.50 15.25
C CYS A 59 4.61 2.49 14.97
N LYS A 60 5.78 2.01 14.55
CA LYS A 60 6.89 2.86 14.13
C LYS A 60 6.79 3.21 12.64
N SER A 61 7.36 4.35 12.24
CA SER A 61 7.35 4.80 10.84
C SER A 61 8.06 3.81 9.91
N ASP A 62 9.13 3.14 10.38
CA ASP A 62 9.86 2.11 9.64
C ASP A 62 9.11 0.77 9.50
N GLU A 63 7.96 0.63 10.14
CA GLU A 63 7.03 -0.50 9.99
C GLU A 63 5.94 -0.24 8.93
N ILE A 64 5.91 0.97 8.33
CA ILE A 64 4.96 1.34 7.27
C ILE A 64 5.60 1.11 5.90
N PHE A 65 4.93 0.36 5.05
CA PHE A 65 5.36 0.10 3.68
C PHE A 65 4.24 0.43 2.69
N PHE A 66 4.52 1.34 1.77
CA PHE A 66 3.60 1.65 0.67
C PHE A 66 3.73 0.62 -0.46
N THR A 67 2.60 0.13 -0.93
CA THR A 67 2.50 -0.80 -2.06
C THR A 67 1.57 -0.25 -3.13
N THR A 68 1.55 -0.88 -4.29
CA THR A 68 0.66 -0.49 -5.40
C THR A 68 -0.80 -0.90 -5.17
N GLY A 69 -1.09 -1.68 -4.12
CA GLY A 69 -2.44 -2.13 -3.76
C GLY A 69 -2.44 -3.39 -2.91
N ALA A 70 -3.63 -3.84 -2.53
CA ALA A 70 -3.83 -4.98 -1.64
C ALA A 70 -3.18 -6.27 -2.15
N THR A 71 -3.25 -6.55 -3.45
CA THR A 71 -2.64 -7.74 -4.06
C THR A 71 -1.14 -7.81 -3.79
N MET A 72 -0.41 -6.68 -3.96
CA MET A 72 1.02 -6.63 -3.67
C MET A 72 1.27 -6.76 -2.16
N SER A 73 0.47 -6.13 -1.32
CA SER A 73 0.59 -6.23 0.14
C SER A 73 0.43 -7.68 0.61
N ASN A 74 -0.62 -8.35 0.16
CA ASN A 74 -0.89 -9.75 0.47
C ASN A 74 0.26 -10.67 0.03
N SER A 75 0.75 -10.45 -1.18
CA SER A 75 1.88 -11.21 -1.73
C SER A 75 3.16 -11.05 -0.89
N LEU A 76 3.50 -9.82 -0.53
CA LEU A 76 4.67 -9.53 0.31
C LEU A 76 4.56 -10.17 1.70
N ILE A 77 3.39 -10.08 2.34
CA ILE A 77 3.16 -10.64 3.68
C ILE A 77 3.25 -12.16 3.64
N ILE A 78 2.49 -12.81 2.75
CA ILE A 78 2.39 -14.27 2.70
C ILE A 78 3.73 -14.88 2.30
N GLN A 79 4.34 -14.40 1.20
CA GLN A 79 5.63 -14.92 0.75
C GLN A 79 6.76 -14.61 1.74
N GLY A 80 6.76 -13.41 2.34
CA GLY A 80 7.73 -13.01 3.35
C GLY A 80 7.66 -13.89 4.59
N PHE A 81 6.43 -14.20 5.05
CA PHE A 81 6.20 -15.11 6.16
C PHE A 81 6.72 -16.52 5.87
N LEU A 82 6.36 -17.10 4.73
CA LEU A 82 6.80 -18.43 4.33
C LEU A 82 8.32 -18.51 4.15
N LYS A 83 8.93 -17.48 3.58
CA LYS A 83 10.39 -17.43 3.47
C LYS A 83 11.09 -17.45 4.83
N LYS A 84 10.51 -16.77 5.82
CA LYS A 84 11.02 -16.75 7.19
C LYS A 84 10.71 -18.05 7.95
N HIS A 85 9.60 -18.71 7.61
CA HIS A 85 9.09 -19.91 8.26
C HIS A 85 8.84 -21.02 7.22
N PRO A 86 9.88 -21.67 6.69
CA PRO A 86 9.77 -22.62 5.57
C PRO A 86 8.90 -23.86 5.88
N ASN A 87 8.70 -24.18 7.16
CA ASN A 87 7.78 -25.24 7.62
C ASN A 87 6.45 -24.66 8.15
N GLY A 88 6.16 -23.41 7.86
CA GLY A 88 4.92 -22.74 8.27
C GLY A 88 3.72 -23.30 7.51
N MET A 89 2.54 -23.19 8.12
CA MET A 89 1.27 -23.58 7.52
C MET A 89 0.41 -22.34 7.27
N ILE A 90 -0.22 -22.27 6.10
CA ILE A 90 -1.24 -21.26 5.78
C ILE A 90 -2.61 -21.93 5.90
N ILE A 91 -3.50 -21.30 6.66
CA ILE A 91 -4.91 -21.68 6.73
C ILE A 91 -5.70 -20.57 6.04
N THR A 92 -6.50 -20.94 5.04
CA THR A 92 -7.31 -20.01 4.26
C THR A 92 -8.70 -20.59 4.00
N THR A 93 -9.62 -19.78 3.46
CA THR A 93 -10.95 -20.23 3.05
C THR A 93 -11.07 -20.25 1.53
N ASN A 94 -12.09 -20.91 0.99
CA ASN A 94 -12.37 -20.91 -0.45
C ASN A 94 -13.21 -19.71 -0.90
N ILE A 95 -13.53 -18.78 0.01
CA ILE A 95 -14.31 -17.56 -0.25
C ILE A 95 -13.48 -16.29 -0.14
N GLU A 96 -12.14 -16.43 -0.11
CA GLU A 96 -11.22 -15.30 -0.13
C GLU A 96 -11.26 -14.54 -1.45
N HIS A 97 -10.69 -13.34 -1.46
CA HIS A 97 -10.48 -12.60 -2.69
C HIS A 97 -9.56 -13.39 -3.64
N ASN A 98 -9.81 -13.26 -4.95
CA ASN A 98 -9.08 -14.03 -5.97
C ASN A 98 -7.55 -13.93 -5.88
N ASP A 99 -7.00 -12.77 -5.48
CA ASP A 99 -5.56 -12.60 -5.34
C ASP A 99 -4.96 -13.50 -4.24
N ILE A 100 -5.69 -13.73 -3.14
CA ILE A 100 -5.29 -14.66 -2.08
C ILE A 100 -5.37 -16.11 -2.59
N LEU A 101 -6.48 -16.47 -3.25
CA LEU A 101 -6.67 -17.83 -3.76
C LEU A 101 -5.61 -18.20 -4.80
N LEU A 102 -5.31 -17.30 -5.73
CA LEU A 102 -4.27 -17.52 -6.74
C LEU A 102 -2.89 -17.63 -6.09
N LEU A 103 -2.56 -16.71 -5.18
CA LEU A 103 -1.28 -16.73 -4.50
C LEU A 103 -1.05 -18.02 -3.70
N VAL A 104 -2.06 -18.49 -2.97
CA VAL A 104 -1.95 -19.74 -2.19
C VAL A 104 -1.82 -20.94 -3.11
N ASN A 105 -2.56 -20.99 -4.23
CA ASN A 105 -2.43 -22.06 -5.22
C ASN A 105 -1.04 -22.11 -5.88
N ASP A 106 -0.40 -20.94 -6.12
CA ASP A 106 0.94 -20.86 -6.70
C ASP A 106 2.04 -21.30 -5.70
N LEU A 107 1.72 -21.37 -4.42
CA LEU A 107 2.65 -21.76 -3.34
C LEU A 107 2.55 -23.25 -2.96
N LEU A 108 1.56 -23.96 -3.47
CA LEU A 108 1.35 -25.39 -3.24
C LEU A 108 2.06 -26.23 -4.31
#